data_1180c880fb938a386df9650418e3a1c0
#
_entry.id   1180c880fb938a386df9650418e3a1c0
#
_cell.length_a   1.000
_cell.length_b   1.000
_cell.length_c   1.000
_cell.angle_alpha   90.00
_cell.angle_beta   90.00
_cell.angle_gamma   90.00
#
_symmetry.space_group_name_H-M   'P 1'
#
loop_
_entity.id
_entity.type
_entity.pdbx_description
1 polymer ?
#
loop_
_entity_poly.entity_id
_entity_poly.type
_entity_poly.pdbx_seq_one_letter_code
_entity_poly.pdbx_strand_id
1 'polypeptide(L)'
;MSIFSLAKGEKEHEVFEMRMWKGSLNRYTTTNKRGIHMDSTWINAPAKINLGLDVIRRRDDGYHEVKMIMQSIRLFDRLTLKKTKTPDISLTTNLHFLPVNEDNLVYKSAKMLMEEFGISEGVSITLDKRIPVAAGMAGGSTDAASCMIAMNQLFDLGLSDEDLKERGVKLGADIPYCIQKGTSLSEGIGEILSPLPAAPSCHVLIAKPAFHVSTKFVYSNLVLDETTEHPDIDTMIECIRKRDLQGLCNNMANILETVTIPAHPDIALIKQTMMENGAMGALMSGSGPTVFGIYDSEKEAMRAKEICRALPCRCFVYVTDLYR
;
A
#
# COMPACT_ATOMS: atom_id res chain seq x y z
N MET A 1 -37.13 4.65 47.69
CA MET A 1 -37.87 5.10 46.52
C MET A 1 -37.01 6.03 45.75
N SER A 2 -36.34 5.60 44.76
CA SER A 2 -35.75 6.42 43.74
C SER A 2 -35.35 5.52 42.58
N ILE A 3 -35.93 5.79 41.44
CA ILE A 3 -35.82 5.04 40.19
C ILE A 3 -34.63 5.65 39.41
N PHE A 4 -33.54 4.89 39.22
CA PHE A 4 -32.51 5.25 38.28
C PHE A 4 -32.89 4.72 36.89
N SER A 5 -33.21 5.68 36.03
CA SER A 5 -33.34 5.46 34.58
C SER A 5 -31.95 5.40 33.97
N LEU A 6 -31.54 4.23 33.50
CA LEU A 6 -30.36 4.03 32.67
C LEU A 6 -30.73 4.32 31.21
N ALA A 7 -30.22 5.41 30.69
CA ALA A 7 -30.25 5.70 29.26
C ALA A 7 -29.31 4.72 28.51
N LYS A 8 -29.89 3.85 27.71
CA LYS A 8 -29.19 3.07 26.71
C LYS A 8 -28.75 4.00 25.56
N GLY A 9 -27.48 4.26 25.47
CA GLY A 9 -26.85 4.77 24.26
C GLY A 9 -26.52 3.61 23.32
N GLU A 10 -27.41 3.37 22.38
CA GLU A 10 -27.11 2.49 21.25
C GLU A 10 -26.11 3.21 20.34
N LYS A 11 -24.85 2.77 20.35
CA LYS A 11 -23.87 3.11 19.31
C LYS A 11 -24.25 2.27 18.10
N GLU A 12 -24.81 2.90 17.11
CA GLU A 12 -24.96 2.35 15.77
C GLU A 12 -23.58 1.97 15.23
N HIS A 13 -23.31 0.67 15.16
CA HIS A 13 -22.24 0.13 14.37
C HIS A 13 -22.70 0.18 12.92
N GLU A 14 -22.26 1.20 12.18
CA GLU A 14 -22.31 1.17 10.73
C GLU A 14 -21.47 -0.02 10.24
N VAL A 15 -22.16 -1.09 9.92
CA VAL A 15 -21.61 -2.19 9.10
C VAL A 15 -21.52 -1.63 7.70
N PHE A 16 -20.33 -1.21 7.30
CA PHE A 16 -20.04 -0.77 5.94
C PHE A 16 -20.12 -2.00 5.02
N GLU A 17 -21.31 -2.28 4.47
CA GLU A 17 -21.47 -3.23 3.37
C GLU A 17 -20.78 -2.67 2.13
N MET A 18 -19.61 -3.24 1.84
CA MET A 18 -18.86 -2.93 0.63
C MET A 18 -19.57 -3.58 -0.56
N ARG A 19 -20.45 -2.83 -1.25
CA ARG A 19 -21.00 -3.25 -2.52
C ARG A 19 -19.87 -3.53 -3.51
N MET A 20 -19.76 -4.78 -3.90
CA MET A 20 -18.82 -5.26 -4.91
C MET A 20 -19.03 -4.50 -6.22
N TRP A 21 -18.09 -3.65 -6.58
CA TRP A 21 -18.02 -3.05 -7.89
C TRP A 21 -17.31 -4.02 -8.85
N LYS A 22 -18.09 -4.82 -9.57
CA LYS A 22 -17.64 -5.53 -10.76
C LYS A 22 -17.67 -4.51 -11.90
N GLY A 23 -16.53 -4.02 -12.30
CA GLY A 23 -16.56 -3.18 -13.49
C GLY A 23 -15.28 -2.42 -13.79
N SER A 24 -14.72 -2.81 -14.90
CA SER A 24 -13.88 -2.10 -15.86
C SER A 24 -12.44 -1.81 -15.48
N LEU A 25 -11.62 -2.50 -16.22
CA LEU A 25 -10.22 -2.18 -16.53
C LEU A 25 -9.98 -0.68 -16.63
N ASN A 26 -8.81 -0.28 -16.09
CA ASN A 26 -8.20 1.01 -16.32
C ASN A 26 -8.32 1.39 -17.80
N ARG A 27 -9.27 2.25 -18.12
CA ARG A 27 -9.13 3.05 -19.32
C ARG A 27 -8.19 4.20 -18.95
N TYR A 28 -6.89 3.98 -19.10
CA TYR A 28 -6.01 5.08 -19.46
C TYR A 28 -6.56 5.60 -20.79
N THR A 29 -7.31 6.67 -20.76
CA THR A 29 -7.59 7.41 -21.97
C THR A 29 -6.30 8.11 -22.35
N THR A 30 -5.42 7.30 -22.97
CA THR A 30 -4.27 7.81 -23.70
C THR A 30 -4.80 8.71 -24.82
N THR A 31 -4.28 9.93 -24.82
CA THR A 31 -4.21 10.84 -25.95
C THR A 31 -5.51 11.21 -26.61
N ASN A 32 -6.08 12.30 -26.15
CA ASN A 32 -6.99 13.05 -26.97
C ASN A 32 -6.19 13.89 -28.00
N LYS A 33 -6.08 13.38 -29.22
CA LYS A 33 -5.55 14.12 -30.38
C LYS A 33 -6.45 15.30 -30.84
N ARG A 34 -7.42 15.69 -30.02
CA ARG A 34 -8.34 16.81 -30.28
C ARG A 34 -8.38 17.65 -29.02
N GLY A 35 -7.73 18.78 -28.97
CA GLY A 35 -7.67 19.82 -27.96
C GLY A 35 -8.89 20.03 -27.01
N ILE A 36 -9.35 18.98 -26.36
CA ILE A 36 -10.40 19.02 -25.34
C ILE A 36 -9.69 19.26 -24.01
N HIS A 37 -9.90 20.41 -23.41
CA HIS A 37 -9.47 20.71 -22.05
C HIS A 37 -10.16 19.74 -21.08
N MET A 38 -9.34 18.97 -20.35
CA MET A 38 -9.84 18.08 -19.29
C MET A 38 -10.02 18.93 -18.02
N ASP A 39 -11.25 19.07 -17.53
CA ASP A 39 -11.53 19.82 -16.30
C ASP A 39 -11.44 18.93 -15.04
N SER A 40 -11.49 17.62 -15.20
CA SER A 40 -11.39 16.66 -14.10
C SER A 40 -10.83 15.31 -14.55
N THR A 41 -10.19 14.61 -13.62
CA THR A 41 -9.70 13.23 -13.81
C THR A 41 -9.87 12.42 -12.53
N TRP A 42 -9.78 11.11 -12.64
CA TRP A 42 -9.76 10.23 -11.47
C TRP A 42 -8.76 9.08 -11.69
N ILE A 43 -8.22 8.56 -10.61
CA ILE A 43 -7.24 7.48 -10.64
C ILE A 43 -7.40 6.58 -9.41
N ASN A 44 -7.14 5.27 -9.60
CA ASN A 44 -7.03 4.32 -8.49
C ASN A 44 -5.56 4.22 -8.04
N ALA A 45 -5.36 4.28 -6.74
CA ALA A 45 -4.07 4.16 -6.06
C ALA A 45 -3.95 2.76 -5.44
N PRO A 46 -3.23 1.80 -6.06
CA PRO A 46 -3.13 0.43 -5.58
C PRO A 46 -2.26 0.31 -4.34
N ALA A 47 -2.68 -0.49 -3.37
CA ALA A 47 -1.81 -0.90 -2.27
C ALA A 47 -0.66 -1.78 -2.77
N LYS A 48 0.39 -1.93 -1.93
CA LYS A 48 1.48 -2.91 -2.14
C LYS A 48 1.62 -3.84 -0.95
N ILE A 49 2.23 -4.97 -1.20
CA ILE A 49 2.80 -5.88 -0.21
C ILE A 49 4.28 -6.11 -0.52
N ASN A 50 5.04 -6.62 0.45
CA ASN A 50 6.40 -7.07 0.23
C ASN A 50 6.40 -8.61 0.21
N LEU A 51 6.63 -9.23 -0.95
CA LEU A 51 6.73 -10.69 -1.07
C LEU A 51 7.97 -11.22 -0.35
N GLY A 52 9.04 -10.41 -0.30
CA GLY A 52 10.23 -10.61 0.50
C GLY A 52 10.82 -9.27 0.90
N LEU A 53 11.40 -9.19 2.09
CA LEU A 53 12.09 -7.99 2.58
C LEU A 53 13.30 -8.37 3.40
N ASP A 54 14.46 -7.92 2.93
CA ASP A 54 15.73 -7.99 3.63
C ASP A 54 16.23 -6.59 3.96
N VAL A 55 16.99 -6.47 5.04
CA VAL A 55 17.75 -5.29 5.43
C VAL A 55 19.22 -5.68 5.47
N ILE A 56 19.99 -5.17 4.52
CA ILE A 56 21.38 -5.58 4.30
C ILE A 56 22.32 -4.98 5.35
N ARG A 57 22.12 -3.70 5.66
CA ARG A 57 22.95 -2.98 6.64
C ARG A 57 22.32 -1.63 7.02
N ARG A 58 22.79 -1.07 8.11
CA ARG A 58 22.56 0.33 8.44
C ARG A 58 23.57 1.21 7.69
N ARG A 59 23.11 2.33 7.14
CA ARG A 59 23.89 3.31 6.39
C ARG A 59 24.37 4.43 7.32
N ASP A 60 25.42 5.15 6.91
CA ASP A 60 25.97 6.28 7.66
C ASP A 60 25.02 7.49 7.74
N ASP A 61 24.10 7.60 6.76
CA ASP A 61 23.05 8.63 6.71
C ASP A 61 21.87 8.35 7.65
N GLY A 62 21.91 7.23 8.38
CA GLY A 62 20.89 6.80 9.34
C GLY A 62 19.76 5.99 8.75
N TYR A 63 19.68 5.85 7.42
CA TYR A 63 18.79 4.93 6.72
C TYR A 63 19.33 3.49 6.76
N HIS A 64 18.53 2.56 6.23
CA HIS A 64 18.93 1.17 6.06
C HIS A 64 18.94 0.83 4.56
N GLU A 65 19.96 0.08 4.15
CA GLU A 65 20.01 -0.51 2.82
C GLU A 65 19.14 -1.75 2.81
N VAL A 66 18.19 -1.78 1.91
CA VAL A 66 17.21 -2.86 1.80
C VAL A 66 17.32 -3.58 0.46
N LYS A 67 16.87 -4.85 0.44
CA LYS A 67 16.63 -5.61 -0.78
C LYS A 67 15.29 -6.30 -0.63
N MET A 68 14.31 -5.93 -1.46
CA MET A 68 12.94 -6.42 -1.27
C MET A 68 12.21 -6.60 -2.60
N ILE A 69 11.24 -7.51 -2.62
CA ILE A 69 10.33 -7.68 -3.74
C ILE A 69 9.01 -7.02 -3.36
N MET A 70 8.69 -5.94 -4.07
CA MET A 70 7.41 -5.25 -3.95
C MET A 70 6.40 -5.77 -4.97
N GLN A 71 5.15 -5.89 -4.54
CA GLN A 71 4.05 -6.35 -5.39
C GLN A 71 2.79 -5.50 -5.14
N SER A 72 2.28 -4.89 -6.20
CA SER A 72 0.99 -4.17 -6.14
C SER A 72 -0.18 -5.15 -6.08
N ILE A 73 -1.23 -4.80 -5.33
CA ILE A 73 -2.45 -5.60 -5.17
C ILE A 73 -3.70 -4.79 -5.54
N ARG A 74 -4.82 -5.46 -5.84
CA ARG A 74 -6.07 -4.83 -6.28
C ARG A 74 -6.94 -4.33 -5.13
N LEU A 75 -6.32 -3.79 -4.09
CA LEU A 75 -6.93 -2.98 -3.04
C LEU A 75 -6.56 -1.53 -3.31
N PHE A 76 -7.53 -0.66 -3.55
CA PHE A 76 -7.30 0.68 -4.07
C PHE A 76 -7.92 1.76 -3.19
N ASP A 77 -7.20 2.85 -3.01
CA ASP A 77 -7.79 4.15 -2.75
C ASP A 77 -8.19 4.80 -4.09
N ARG A 78 -9.03 5.82 -4.06
CA ARG A 78 -9.41 6.56 -5.26
C ARG A 78 -9.19 8.05 -5.06
N LEU A 79 -8.55 8.67 -6.04
CA LEU A 79 -8.42 10.12 -6.12
C LEU A 79 -9.27 10.65 -7.28
N THR A 80 -10.00 11.74 -7.02
CA THR A 80 -10.67 12.53 -8.06
C THR A 80 -10.12 13.94 -7.99
N LEU A 81 -9.58 14.45 -9.08
CA LEU A 81 -9.02 15.79 -9.20
C LEU A 81 -9.86 16.62 -10.15
N LYS A 82 -10.12 17.86 -9.79
CA LYS A 82 -10.88 18.82 -10.61
C LYS A 82 -10.18 20.17 -10.57
N LYS A 83 -9.96 20.80 -11.75
CA LYS A 83 -9.47 22.18 -11.84
C LYS A 83 -10.42 23.16 -11.17
N THR A 84 -9.86 24.18 -10.54
CA THR A 84 -10.62 25.29 -9.94
C THR A 84 -10.06 26.62 -10.45
N LYS A 85 -10.89 27.67 -10.41
CA LYS A 85 -10.47 29.01 -10.86
C LYS A 85 -9.58 29.72 -9.84
N THR A 86 -9.74 29.39 -8.56
CA THR A 86 -8.95 29.92 -7.46
C THR A 86 -7.64 29.15 -7.37
N PRO A 87 -6.45 29.79 -7.36
CA PRO A 87 -5.15 29.10 -7.38
C PRO A 87 -4.80 28.52 -6.02
N ASP A 88 -5.62 27.65 -5.49
CA ASP A 88 -5.46 26.95 -4.21
C ASP A 88 -5.61 25.43 -4.38
N ILE A 89 -5.18 24.71 -3.35
CA ILE A 89 -5.36 23.27 -3.24
C ILE A 89 -6.41 23.01 -2.17
N SER A 90 -7.52 22.38 -2.55
CA SER A 90 -8.48 21.86 -1.59
C SER A 90 -8.44 20.34 -1.58
N LEU A 91 -8.25 19.74 -0.40
CA LEU A 91 -8.23 18.29 -0.21
C LEU A 91 -9.37 17.89 0.72
N THR A 92 -10.13 16.88 0.33
CA THR A 92 -11.16 16.25 1.16
C THR A 92 -10.94 14.74 1.22
N THR A 93 -11.31 14.10 2.34
CA THR A 93 -11.21 12.65 2.51
C THR A 93 -12.38 12.12 3.34
N ASN A 94 -12.71 10.84 3.16
CA ASN A 94 -13.72 10.12 3.95
C ASN A 94 -13.25 9.78 5.38
N LEU A 95 -11.96 9.97 5.72
CA LEU A 95 -11.39 9.70 7.04
C LEU A 95 -11.07 11.03 7.77
N HIS A 96 -11.95 11.45 8.67
CA HIS A 96 -11.87 12.75 9.36
C HIS A 96 -10.59 12.97 10.18
N PHE A 97 -9.87 11.92 10.55
CA PHE A 97 -8.64 12.03 11.32
C PHE A 97 -7.39 12.25 10.45
N LEU A 98 -7.51 12.12 9.12
CA LEU A 98 -6.39 12.40 8.22
C LEU A 98 -6.26 13.89 7.96
N PRO A 99 -5.02 14.43 7.96
CA PRO A 99 -4.80 15.84 7.62
C PRO A 99 -5.21 16.10 6.16
N VAL A 100 -5.75 17.29 5.91
CA VAL A 100 -6.15 17.77 4.57
C VAL A 100 -5.35 19.01 4.14
N ASN A 101 -4.19 19.19 4.75
CA ASN A 101 -3.25 20.29 4.57
C ASN A 101 -1.86 19.75 4.17
N GLU A 102 -0.82 20.56 4.37
CA GLU A 102 0.58 20.23 4.04
C GLU A 102 1.14 19.01 4.81
N ASP A 103 0.47 18.49 5.81
CA ASP A 103 0.87 17.24 6.46
C ASP A 103 0.47 16.00 5.66
N ASN A 104 -0.40 16.14 4.65
CA ASN A 104 -0.80 15.06 3.77
C ASN A 104 0.08 14.99 2.52
N LEU A 105 0.58 13.79 2.18
CA LEU A 105 1.44 13.58 1.02
C LEU A 105 0.75 13.91 -0.32
N VAL A 106 -0.57 13.74 -0.42
CA VAL A 106 -1.35 14.14 -1.60
C VAL A 106 -1.30 15.65 -1.79
N TYR A 107 -1.51 16.40 -0.71
CA TYR A 107 -1.40 17.87 -0.76
C TYR A 107 0.02 18.32 -1.13
N LYS A 108 1.05 17.72 -0.48
CA LYS A 108 2.46 18.02 -0.79
C LYS A 108 2.81 17.75 -2.25
N SER A 109 2.34 16.63 -2.81
CA SER A 109 2.63 16.27 -4.21
C SER A 109 1.95 17.21 -5.20
N ALA A 110 0.71 17.61 -4.94
CA ALA A 110 0.03 18.61 -5.77
C ALA A 110 0.72 19.98 -5.68
N LYS A 111 1.05 20.46 -4.46
CA LYS A 111 1.74 21.72 -4.22
C LYS A 111 3.10 21.77 -4.93
N MET A 112 3.90 20.73 -4.81
CA MET A 112 5.21 20.63 -5.47
C MET A 112 5.11 20.81 -6.97
N LEU A 113 4.16 20.13 -7.64
CA LEU A 113 3.98 20.26 -9.08
C LEU A 113 3.40 21.63 -9.48
N MET A 114 2.47 22.19 -8.70
CA MET A 114 1.92 23.52 -8.96
C MET A 114 2.99 24.59 -8.88
N GLU A 115 3.86 24.56 -7.87
CA GLU A 115 4.95 25.49 -7.69
C GLU A 115 6.01 25.35 -8.79
N GLU A 116 6.42 24.11 -9.12
CA GLU A 116 7.47 23.84 -10.12
C GLU A 116 7.06 24.28 -11.53
N PHE A 117 5.78 24.05 -11.89
CA PHE A 117 5.29 24.35 -13.25
C PHE A 117 4.53 25.68 -13.35
N GLY A 118 4.49 26.48 -12.29
CA GLY A 118 3.82 27.78 -12.27
C GLY A 118 2.34 27.69 -12.62
N ILE A 119 1.63 26.65 -12.14
CA ILE A 119 0.23 26.43 -12.45
C ILE A 119 -0.61 27.49 -11.75
N SER A 120 -1.29 28.32 -12.55
CA SER A 120 -2.10 29.45 -12.07
C SER A 120 -3.55 29.06 -11.74
N GLU A 121 -4.02 27.90 -12.18
CA GLU A 121 -5.31 27.34 -11.78
C GLU A 121 -5.15 26.57 -10.46
N GLY A 122 -6.24 26.43 -9.68
CA GLY A 122 -6.23 25.56 -8.50
C GLY A 122 -6.67 24.13 -8.80
N VAL A 123 -6.64 23.30 -7.77
CA VAL A 123 -7.13 21.91 -7.84
C VAL A 123 -7.93 21.53 -6.61
N SER A 124 -9.10 20.95 -6.83
CA SER A 124 -9.89 20.27 -5.80
C SER A 124 -9.65 18.78 -5.89
N ILE A 125 -9.23 18.17 -4.78
CA ILE A 125 -8.87 16.75 -4.68
C ILE A 125 -9.80 16.08 -3.68
N THR A 126 -10.46 15.00 -4.11
CA THR A 126 -11.22 14.11 -3.23
C THR A 126 -10.49 12.79 -3.14
N LEU A 127 -10.11 12.38 -1.93
CA LEU A 127 -9.41 11.14 -1.61
C LEU A 127 -10.35 10.18 -0.86
N ASP A 128 -10.80 9.13 -1.55
CA ASP A 128 -11.59 8.03 -0.97
C ASP A 128 -10.65 6.90 -0.51
N LYS A 129 -10.40 6.84 0.81
CA LYS A 129 -9.49 5.88 1.45
C LYS A 129 -10.19 4.56 1.74
N ARG A 130 -9.57 3.46 1.31
CA ARG A 130 -9.96 2.07 1.58
C ARG A 130 -8.78 1.23 2.05
N ILE A 131 -7.56 1.60 1.66
CA ILE A 131 -6.33 1.00 2.17
C ILE A 131 -6.20 1.42 3.64
N PRO A 132 -6.10 0.47 4.59
CA PRO A 132 -5.91 0.79 5.99
C PRO A 132 -4.69 1.70 6.22
N VAL A 133 -4.86 2.70 7.09
CA VAL A 133 -3.79 3.65 7.41
C VAL A 133 -2.75 3.00 8.32
N ALA A 134 -1.47 3.37 8.14
CA ALA A 134 -0.32 2.85 8.90
C ALA A 134 -0.29 1.31 8.94
N ALA A 135 -0.38 0.70 7.77
CA ALA A 135 -0.59 -0.73 7.61
C ALA A 135 0.57 -1.48 6.92
N GLY A 136 1.70 -0.85 6.62
CA GLY A 136 2.80 -1.47 5.85
C GLY A 136 2.49 -1.69 4.36
N MET A 137 1.40 -1.10 3.84
CA MET A 137 0.93 -1.25 2.46
C MET A 137 1.10 0.00 1.60
N ALA A 138 1.91 0.95 2.01
CA ALA A 138 2.24 2.21 1.33
C ALA A 138 1.02 3.07 0.94
N GLY A 139 -0.09 3.05 1.70
CA GLY A 139 -1.33 3.77 1.37
C GLY A 139 -1.13 5.27 1.09
N GLY A 140 -0.38 5.99 1.94
CA GLY A 140 -0.09 7.41 1.72
C GLY A 140 0.82 7.66 0.51
N SER A 141 1.82 6.78 0.29
CA SER A 141 2.75 6.90 -0.84
C SER A 141 2.06 6.63 -2.18
N THR A 142 1.15 5.65 -2.24
CA THR A 142 0.40 5.36 -3.46
C THR A 142 -0.62 6.46 -3.78
N ASP A 143 -1.20 7.11 -2.75
CA ASP A 143 -2.05 8.27 -2.94
C ASP A 143 -1.26 9.44 -3.54
N ALA A 144 -0.07 9.74 -2.99
CA ALA A 144 0.81 10.79 -3.50
C ALA A 144 1.26 10.51 -4.94
N ALA A 145 1.73 9.27 -5.23
CA ALA A 145 2.10 8.84 -6.57
C ALA A 145 0.94 9.01 -7.57
N SER A 146 -0.25 8.57 -7.18
CA SER A 146 -1.44 8.70 -8.01
C SER A 146 -1.87 10.16 -8.18
N CYS A 147 -1.71 11.01 -7.17
CA CYS A 147 -1.91 12.44 -7.30
C CYS A 147 -0.94 13.05 -8.32
N MET A 148 0.35 12.72 -8.26
CA MET A 148 1.34 13.22 -9.23
C MET A 148 0.99 12.82 -10.66
N ILE A 149 0.61 11.55 -10.89
CA ILE A 149 0.18 11.07 -12.21
C ILE A 149 -1.07 11.81 -12.69
N ALA A 150 -2.07 12.00 -11.80
CA ALA A 150 -3.30 12.69 -12.13
C ALA A 150 -3.09 14.19 -12.39
N MET A 151 -2.21 14.86 -11.65
CA MET A 151 -1.80 16.27 -11.89
C MET A 151 -1.11 16.40 -13.23
N ASN A 152 -0.15 15.50 -13.55
CA ASN A 152 0.53 15.48 -14.84
C ASN A 152 -0.46 15.38 -16.01
N GLN A 153 -1.47 14.52 -15.90
CA GLN A 153 -2.53 14.36 -16.92
C GLN A 153 -3.47 15.57 -16.98
N LEU A 154 -3.91 16.07 -15.82
CA LEU A 154 -4.92 17.13 -15.72
C LEU A 154 -4.39 18.47 -16.25
N PHE A 155 -3.12 18.77 -16.00
CA PHE A 155 -2.47 20.03 -16.39
C PHE A 155 -1.55 19.90 -17.60
N ASP A 156 -1.50 18.72 -18.24
CA ASP A 156 -0.70 18.41 -19.42
C ASP A 156 0.79 18.81 -19.26
N LEU A 157 1.39 18.37 -18.13
CA LEU A 157 2.76 18.75 -17.76
C LEU A 157 3.83 18.06 -18.60
N GLY A 158 3.48 17.01 -19.34
CA GLY A 158 4.39 16.30 -20.24
C GLY A 158 5.48 15.47 -19.53
N LEU A 159 5.31 15.15 -18.24
CA LEU A 159 6.28 14.39 -17.47
C LEU A 159 6.20 12.90 -17.79
N SER A 160 7.37 12.26 -17.95
CA SER A 160 7.51 10.82 -18.01
C SER A 160 7.36 10.18 -16.62
N ASP A 161 7.20 8.85 -16.54
CA ASP A 161 7.19 8.15 -15.26
C ASP A 161 8.51 8.33 -14.51
N GLU A 162 9.64 8.40 -15.20
CA GLU A 162 10.96 8.65 -14.58
C GLU A 162 11.04 10.07 -13.99
N ASP A 163 10.54 11.08 -14.71
CA ASP A 163 10.45 12.45 -14.18
C ASP A 163 9.60 12.52 -12.91
N LEU A 164 8.51 11.75 -12.86
CA LEU A 164 7.64 11.66 -11.68
C LEU A 164 8.33 10.93 -10.53
N LYS A 165 9.09 9.85 -10.81
CA LYS A 165 9.84 9.09 -9.79
C LYS A 165 10.92 9.94 -9.13
N GLU A 166 11.70 10.70 -9.93
CA GLU A 166 12.74 11.63 -9.42
C GLU A 166 12.17 12.68 -8.47
N ARG A 167 10.95 13.14 -8.70
CA ARG A 167 10.24 14.06 -7.81
C ARG A 167 9.66 13.34 -6.61
N GLY A 168 9.08 12.18 -6.84
CA GLY A 168 8.39 11.38 -5.84
C GLY A 168 9.30 10.94 -4.70
N VAL A 169 10.56 10.56 -4.99
CA VAL A 169 11.53 10.14 -3.97
C VAL A 169 11.78 11.21 -2.90
N LYS A 170 11.67 12.50 -3.25
CA LYS A 170 11.82 13.64 -2.32
C LYS A 170 10.70 13.71 -1.29
N LEU A 171 9.55 13.09 -1.58
CA LEU A 171 8.39 13.03 -0.69
C LEU A 171 8.32 11.71 0.09
N GLY A 172 8.89 10.62 -0.46
CA GLY A 172 8.95 9.33 0.22
C GLY A 172 9.52 8.21 -0.64
N ALA A 173 10.28 7.30 0.00
CA ALA A 173 11.01 6.23 -0.67
C ALA A 173 10.12 5.23 -1.43
N ASP A 174 8.89 4.98 -0.98
CA ASP A 174 7.95 4.07 -1.66
C ASP A 174 7.24 4.73 -2.88
N ILE A 175 7.30 6.06 -3.04
CA ILE A 175 6.55 6.77 -4.10
C ILE A 175 7.02 6.37 -5.51
N PRO A 176 8.32 6.25 -5.80
CA PRO A 176 8.79 5.77 -7.10
C PRO A 176 8.20 4.41 -7.48
N TYR A 177 8.16 3.46 -6.53
CA TYR A 177 7.52 2.17 -6.77
C TYR A 177 6.00 2.30 -7.02
N CYS A 178 5.31 3.16 -6.25
CA CYS A 178 3.86 3.39 -6.43
C CYS A 178 3.53 4.04 -7.78
N ILE A 179 4.48 4.74 -8.42
CA ILE A 179 4.36 5.21 -9.81
C ILE A 179 4.53 4.03 -10.78
N GLN A 180 5.57 3.21 -10.60
CA GLN A 180 5.90 2.07 -11.46
C GLN A 180 4.87 0.96 -11.38
N LYS A 181 4.46 0.54 -10.16
CA LYS A 181 3.52 -0.56 -9.87
C LYS A 181 4.04 -1.95 -10.28
N GLY A 182 3.17 -2.96 -10.20
CA GLY A 182 3.47 -4.33 -10.61
C GLY A 182 4.38 -5.08 -9.64
N THR A 183 5.29 -5.90 -10.19
CA THR A 183 6.31 -6.66 -9.43
C THR A 183 7.67 -6.01 -9.66
N SER A 184 8.40 -5.69 -8.60
CA SER A 184 9.70 -5.03 -8.71
C SER A 184 10.66 -5.48 -7.60
N LEU A 185 11.94 -5.67 -7.95
CA LEU A 185 13.03 -5.62 -6.99
C LEU A 185 13.26 -4.16 -6.62
N SER A 186 13.39 -3.89 -5.34
CA SER A 186 13.60 -2.56 -4.78
C SER A 186 14.81 -2.62 -3.85
N GLU A 187 15.80 -1.76 -4.11
CA GLU A 187 17.10 -1.70 -3.44
C GLU A 187 17.39 -0.27 -2.97
N GLY A 188 18.57 -0.01 -2.40
CA GLY A 188 18.90 1.27 -1.79
C GLY A 188 18.14 1.47 -0.49
N ILE A 189 17.42 2.60 -0.34
CA ILE A 189 16.45 2.81 0.75
C ILE A 189 15.02 2.41 0.33
N GLY A 190 14.87 1.78 -0.86
CA GLY A 190 13.63 1.34 -1.48
C GLY A 190 13.32 2.04 -2.81
N GLU A 191 14.17 2.96 -3.25
CA GLU A 191 13.97 3.82 -4.43
C GLU A 191 14.61 3.28 -5.71
N ILE A 192 15.60 2.39 -5.62
CA ILE A 192 16.26 1.79 -6.79
C ILE A 192 15.42 0.62 -7.26
N LEU A 193 14.75 0.79 -8.40
CA LEU A 193 13.73 -0.14 -8.88
C LEU A 193 14.19 -0.89 -10.11
N SER A 194 14.14 -2.22 -10.04
CA SER A 194 14.33 -3.12 -11.18
C SER A 194 13.02 -3.88 -11.44
N PRO A 195 12.30 -3.58 -12.55
CA PRO A 195 11.08 -4.29 -12.90
C PRO A 195 11.32 -5.80 -13.03
N LEU A 196 10.43 -6.60 -12.45
CA LEU A 196 10.44 -8.05 -12.57
C LEU A 196 9.28 -8.53 -13.45
N PRO A 197 9.34 -9.74 -14.02
CA PRO A 197 8.17 -10.35 -14.61
C PRO A 197 7.01 -10.38 -13.61
N ALA A 198 5.78 -10.36 -14.12
CA ALA A 198 4.61 -10.45 -13.25
C ALA A 198 4.67 -11.73 -12.40
N ALA A 199 4.51 -11.58 -11.09
CA ALA A 199 4.44 -12.73 -10.19
C ALA A 199 3.33 -13.71 -10.59
N PRO A 200 3.46 -15.01 -10.26
CA PRO A 200 2.43 -16.01 -10.58
C PRO A 200 1.04 -15.56 -10.09
N SER A 201 -0.02 -15.96 -10.82
CA SER A 201 -1.39 -15.64 -10.43
C SER A 201 -1.75 -16.33 -9.12
N CYS A 202 -2.32 -15.58 -8.19
CA CYS A 202 -2.77 -16.09 -6.90
C CYS A 202 -3.82 -15.14 -6.30
N HIS A 203 -4.53 -15.62 -5.30
CA HIS A 203 -5.39 -14.80 -4.46
C HIS A 203 -4.64 -14.38 -3.19
N VAL A 204 -4.90 -13.16 -2.72
CA VAL A 204 -4.24 -12.57 -1.56
C VAL A 204 -5.27 -12.25 -0.50
N LEU A 205 -5.16 -12.85 0.68
CA LEU A 205 -5.92 -12.45 1.86
C LEU A 205 -5.08 -11.44 2.66
N ILE A 206 -5.62 -10.27 2.88
CA ILE A 206 -5.06 -9.23 3.76
C ILE A 206 -5.77 -9.30 5.11
N ALA A 207 -5.00 -9.31 6.20
CA ALA A 207 -5.51 -9.13 7.55
C ALA A 207 -4.67 -8.09 8.30
N LYS A 208 -5.29 -6.95 8.67
CA LYS A 208 -4.65 -5.87 9.40
C LYS A 208 -5.31 -5.74 10.77
N PRO A 209 -4.61 -6.06 11.88
CA PRO A 209 -5.13 -5.91 13.23
C PRO A 209 -5.37 -4.44 13.60
N ALA A 210 -6.13 -4.19 14.66
CA ALA A 210 -6.59 -2.84 15.01
C ALA A 210 -5.49 -1.88 15.52
N PHE A 211 -4.28 -2.37 15.81
CA PHE A 211 -3.16 -1.53 16.26
C PHE A 211 -2.29 -1.04 15.09
N HIS A 212 -1.38 -0.11 15.40
CA HIS A 212 -0.38 0.43 14.47
C HIS A 212 1.03 0.08 14.94
N VAL A 213 1.93 -0.08 13.98
CA VAL A 213 3.36 -0.30 14.23
C VAL A 213 4.14 0.87 13.62
N SER A 214 5.04 1.43 14.41
CA SER A 214 5.93 2.50 13.95
C SER A 214 7.09 1.91 13.15
N THR A 215 7.22 2.27 11.88
CA THR A 215 8.37 1.89 11.05
C THR A 215 9.69 2.29 11.71
N LYS A 216 9.75 3.50 12.29
CA LYS A 216 10.93 3.97 13.03
C LYS A 216 11.28 3.05 14.19
N PHE A 217 10.29 2.60 14.97
CA PHE A 217 10.49 1.66 16.07
C PHE A 217 11.11 0.35 15.55
N VAL A 218 10.56 -0.22 14.49
CA VAL A 218 11.02 -1.50 13.96
C VAL A 218 12.47 -1.41 13.47
N TYR A 219 12.79 -0.43 12.63
CA TYR A 219 14.16 -0.24 12.14
C TYR A 219 15.16 0.13 13.23
N SER A 220 14.74 0.88 14.27
CA SER A 220 15.63 1.25 15.39
C SER A 220 15.95 0.09 16.34
N ASN A 221 15.13 -0.96 16.35
CA ASN A 221 15.32 -2.15 17.19
C ASN A 221 15.78 -3.38 16.38
N LEU A 222 15.98 -3.23 15.07
CA LEU A 222 16.52 -4.30 14.25
C LEU A 222 18.00 -4.51 14.58
N VAL A 223 18.34 -5.74 14.93
CA VAL A 223 19.72 -6.17 15.14
C VAL A 223 20.20 -6.89 13.89
N LEU A 224 21.32 -6.43 13.35
CA LEU A 224 21.99 -7.05 12.21
C LEU A 224 23.40 -7.39 12.66
N ASP A 225 23.71 -8.67 12.78
CA ASP A 225 25.00 -9.21 13.16
C ASP A 225 25.37 -10.47 12.34
N GLU A 226 26.48 -11.09 12.66
CA GLU A 226 26.97 -12.27 11.94
C GLU A 226 26.04 -13.51 12.04
N THR A 227 25.06 -13.49 12.96
CA THR A 227 24.09 -14.57 13.16
C THR A 227 22.77 -14.29 12.46
N THR A 228 22.62 -13.14 11.81
CA THR A 228 21.39 -12.74 11.14
C THR A 228 21.11 -13.63 9.94
N GLU A 229 19.95 -14.29 9.95
CA GLU A 229 19.46 -15.04 8.79
C GLU A 229 18.78 -14.09 7.80
N HIS A 230 19.44 -13.87 6.67
CA HIS A 230 18.93 -13.00 5.61
C HIS A 230 17.96 -13.73 4.68
N PRO A 231 16.80 -13.12 4.31
CA PRO A 231 15.92 -13.63 3.27
C PRO A 231 16.63 -13.85 1.93
N ASP A 232 16.42 -15.01 1.32
CA ASP A 232 16.99 -15.31 -0.02
C ASP A 232 16.12 -14.68 -1.12
N ILE A 233 16.29 -13.37 -1.31
CA ILE A 233 15.56 -12.60 -2.32
C ILE A 233 15.88 -13.07 -3.74
N ASP A 234 17.10 -13.55 -4.00
CA ASP A 234 17.51 -14.00 -5.33
C ASP A 234 16.79 -15.30 -5.73
N THR A 235 16.68 -16.26 -4.83
CA THR A 235 15.85 -17.45 -5.06
C THR A 235 14.37 -17.11 -5.30
N MET A 236 13.83 -16.13 -4.59
CA MET A 236 12.45 -15.66 -4.83
C MET A 236 12.29 -15.04 -6.24
N ILE A 237 13.26 -14.26 -6.71
CA ILE A 237 13.28 -13.72 -8.08
C ILE A 237 13.28 -14.83 -9.12
N GLU A 238 14.09 -15.89 -8.91
CA GLU A 238 14.10 -17.05 -9.80
C GLU A 238 12.75 -17.80 -9.82
N CYS A 239 12.09 -17.95 -8.66
CA CYS A 239 10.74 -18.51 -8.60
C CYS A 239 9.74 -17.67 -9.40
N ILE A 240 9.81 -16.34 -9.31
CA ILE A 240 8.96 -15.43 -10.10
C ILE A 240 9.21 -15.61 -11.61
N ARG A 241 10.50 -15.66 -12.03
CA ARG A 241 10.91 -15.88 -13.43
C ARG A 241 10.41 -17.21 -13.99
N LYS A 242 10.45 -18.26 -13.17
CA LYS A 242 9.97 -19.62 -13.52
C LYS A 242 8.44 -19.78 -13.36
N ARG A 243 7.73 -18.79 -12.86
CA ARG A 243 6.31 -18.85 -12.49
C ARG A 243 5.98 -19.94 -11.47
N ASP A 244 6.94 -20.22 -10.58
CA ASP A 244 6.81 -21.19 -9.50
C ASP A 244 6.19 -20.51 -8.26
N LEU A 245 4.88 -20.61 -8.12
CA LEU A 245 4.16 -20.02 -6.98
C LEU A 245 4.52 -20.73 -5.67
N GLN A 246 4.63 -22.06 -5.66
CA GLN A 246 4.95 -22.81 -4.46
C GLN A 246 6.38 -22.51 -4.00
N GLY A 247 7.34 -22.49 -4.91
CA GLY A 247 8.72 -22.11 -4.61
C GLY A 247 8.81 -20.68 -4.07
N LEU A 248 8.06 -19.74 -4.65
CA LEU A 248 7.97 -18.36 -4.14
C LEU A 248 7.47 -18.35 -2.71
N CYS A 249 6.33 -19.01 -2.44
CA CYS A 249 5.71 -19.04 -1.11
C CYS A 249 6.61 -19.69 -0.04
N ASN A 250 7.37 -20.72 -0.41
CA ASN A 250 8.31 -21.42 0.49
C ASN A 250 9.50 -20.53 0.90
N ASN A 251 9.86 -19.55 0.08
CA ASN A 251 10.99 -18.65 0.31
C ASN A 251 10.58 -17.25 0.80
N MET A 252 9.27 -16.96 0.93
CA MET A 252 8.80 -15.66 1.45
C MET A 252 9.32 -15.43 2.86
N ALA A 253 10.06 -14.35 3.07
CA ALA A 253 10.58 -13.96 4.38
C ALA A 253 10.68 -12.43 4.51
N ASN A 254 10.56 -11.95 5.74
CA ASN A 254 10.67 -10.53 6.07
C ASN A 254 11.46 -10.38 7.37
N ILE A 255 12.68 -9.88 7.28
CA ILE A 255 13.57 -9.75 8.43
C ILE A 255 12.99 -8.85 9.54
N LEU A 256 12.11 -7.90 9.19
CA LEU A 256 11.46 -7.02 10.17
C LEU A 256 10.50 -7.77 11.11
N GLU A 257 10.09 -8.98 10.77
CA GLU A 257 9.29 -9.86 11.64
C GLU A 257 10.06 -10.21 12.93
N THR A 258 11.39 -10.26 12.90
CA THR A 258 12.23 -10.53 14.06
C THR A 258 12.06 -9.49 15.18
N VAL A 259 11.66 -8.27 14.82
CA VAL A 259 11.35 -7.18 15.77
C VAL A 259 9.86 -7.10 16.04
N THR A 260 9.05 -7.15 14.98
CA THR A 260 7.64 -6.80 15.10
C THR A 260 6.81 -7.91 15.75
N ILE A 261 7.10 -9.19 15.45
CA ILE A 261 6.35 -10.31 16.03
C ILE A 261 6.54 -10.41 17.55
N PRO A 262 7.77 -10.33 18.12
CA PRO A 262 7.94 -10.34 19.57
C PRO A 262 7.21 -9.19 20.28
N ALA A 263 7.15 -8.00 19.64
CA ALA A 263 6.45 -6.84 20.19
C ALA A 263 4.91 -6.95 20.03
N HIS A 264 4.44 -7.69 19.03
CA HIS A 264 3.02 -7.82 18.68
C HIS A 264 2.68 -9.26 18.28
N PRO A 265 2.48 -10.18 19.26
CA PRO A 265 2.26 -11.61 19.01
C PRO A 265 1.03 -11.94 18.16
N ASP A 266 0.05 -11.03 18.09
CA ASP A 266 -1.14 -11.19 17.22
C ASP A 266 -0.76 -11.39 15.74
N ILE A 267 0.39 -10.88 15.31
CA ILE A 267 0.90 -11.05 13.93
C ILE A 267 1.21 -12.52 13.68
N ALA A 268 1.88 -13.20 14.62
CA ALA A 268 2.13 -14.64 14.53
C ALA A 268 0.84 -15.45 14.51
N LEU A 269 -0.13 -15.09 15.37
CA LEU A 269 -1.45 -15.73 15.39
C LEU A 269 -2.16 -15.61 14.03
N ILE A 270 -2.15 -14.44 13.41
CA ILE A 270 -2.78 -14.23 12.09
C ILE A 270 -2.07 -15.08 11.04
N LYS A 271 -0.72 -15.08 11.00
CA LYS A 271 0.08 -15.90 10.07
C LYS A 271 -0.25 -17.38 10.22
N GLN A 272 -0.21 -17.89 11.45
CA GLN A 272 -0.55 -19.28 11.76
C GLN A 272 -1.98 -19.62 11.30
N THR A 273 -2.94 -18.76 11.63
CA THR A 273 -4.34 -18.94 11.20
C THR A 273 -4.48 -19.04 9.69
N MET A 274 -3.78 -18.20 8.92
CA MET A 274 -3.80 -18.27 7.47
C MET A 274 -3.20 -19.59 6.96
N MET A 275 -2.04 -20.00 7.47
CA MET A 275 -1.38 -21.26 7.09
C MET A 275 -2.23 -22.49 7.40
N GLU A 276 -2.84 -22.58 8.57
CA GLU A 276 -3.72 -23.67 8.98
C GLU A 276 -5.02 -23.72 8.15
N ASN A 277 -5.36 -22.64 7.46
CA ASN A 277 -6.55 -22.52 6.62
C ASN A 277 -6.25 -22.38 5.11
N GLY A 278 -5.18 -23.02 4.66
CA GLY A 278 -4.90 -23.26 3.24
C GLY A 278 -4.05 -22.20 2.54
N ALA A 279 -3.43 -21.26 3.28
CA ALA A 279 -2.45 -20.39 2.67
C ALA A 279 -1.20 -21.19 2.26
N MET A 280 -0.72 -20.97 1.03
CA MET A 280 0.55 -21.51 0.53
C MET A 280 1.76 -20.85 1.19
N GLY A 281 1.58 -19.61 1.67
CA GLY A 281 2.53 -18.83 2.43
C GLY A 281 1.85 -17.64 3.09
N ALA A 282 2.35 -17.19 4.24
CA ALA A 282 1.84 -16.03 4.95
C ALA A 282 3.00 -15.18 5.49
N LEU A 283 2.93 -13.87 5.31
CA LEU A 283 4.01 -12.95 5.66
C LEU A 283 3.47 -11.59 6.12
N MET A 284 4.23 -10.91 6.97
CA MET A 284 3.98 -9.52 7.32
C MET A 284 4.46 -8.58 6.20
N SER A 285 3.66 -7.59 5.82
CA SER A 285 4.00 -6.59 4.81
C SER A 285 4.74 -5.40 5.42
N GLY A 286 5.93 -5.10 4.92
CA GLY A 286 6.77 -4.00 5.42
C GLY A 286 7.09 -4.15 6.90
N SER A 287 7.01 -3.05 7.64
CA SER A 287 7.14 -3.06 9.12
C SER A 287 5.89 -3.55 9.85
N GLY A 288 4.84 -3.94 9.11
CA GLY A 288 3.57 -4.38 9.66
C GLY A 288 2.59 -3.24 9.95
N PRO A 289 1.51 -3.52 10.69
CA PRO A 289 1.13 -4.83 11.25
C PRO A 289 0.35 -5.74 10.28
N THR A 290 0.16 -5.35 9.02
CA THR A 290 -0.59 -6.17 8.06
C THR A 290 0.11 -7.49 7.79
N VAL A 291 -0.65 -8.58 7.88
CA VAL A 291 -0.28 -9.90 7.38
C VAL A 291 -1.04 -10.17 6.10
N PHE A 292 -0.38 -10.78 5.14
CA PHE A 292 -1.04 -11.31 3.95
C PHE A 292 -0.76 -12.80 3.79
N GLY A 293 -1.74 -13.50 3.24
CA GLY A 293 -1.64 -14.92 2.88
C GLY A 293 -1.86 -15.10 1.38
N ILE A 294 -1.08 -15.97 0.77
CA ILE A 294 -1.17 -16.34 -0.64
C ILE A 294 -1.97 -17.64 -0.77
N TYR A 295 -2.92 -17.67 -1.69
CA TYR A 295 -3.82 -18.80 -1.93
C TYR A 295 -3.89 -19.10 -3.43
N ASP A 296 -3.94 -20.38 -3.78
CA ASP A 296 -4.20 -20.84 -5.13
C ASP A 296 -5.71 -20.75 -5.48
N SER A 297 -6.58 -20.81 -4.46
CA SER A 297 -8.04 -20.83 -4.59
C SER A 297 -8.70 -19.64 -3.90
N GLU A 298 -9.53 -18.89 -4.66
CA GLU A 298 -10.37 -17.82 -4.10
C GLU A 298 -11.30 -18.34 -2.98
N LYS A 299 -11.83 -19.56 -3.15
CA LYS A 299 -12.73 -20.19 -2.17
C LYS A 299 -12.03 -20.39 -0.82
N GLU A 300 -10.79 -20.85 -0.83
CA GLU A 300 -9.99 -21.04 0.40
C GLU A 300 -9.64 -19.69 1.03
N ALA A 301 -9.21 -18.71 0.23
CA ALA A 301 -8.95 -17.36 0.71
C ALA A 301 -10.21 -16.73 1.36
N MET A 302 -11.39 -16.91 0.76
CA MET A 302 -12.66 -16.42 1.31
C MET A 302 -13.06 -17.14 2.59
N ARG A 303 -12.79 -18.45 2.70
CA ARG A 303 -13.00 -19.20 3.96
C ARG A 303 -12.07 -18.70 5.07
N ALA A 304 -10.78 -18.58 4.77
CA ALA A 304 -9.78 -18.09 5.70
C ALA A 304 -10.07 -16.65 6.16
N LYS A 305 -10.61 -15.81 5.28
CA LYS A 305 -11.05 -14.45 5.61
C LYS A 305 -12.04 -14.42 6.75
N GLU A 306 -13.08 -15.29 6.73
CA GLU A 306 -14.09 -15.31 7.81
C GLU A 306 -13.47 -15.76 9.14
N ILE A 307 -12.50 -16.69 9.10
CA ILE A 307 -11.77 -17.15 10.29
C ILE A 307 -10.89 -16.02 10.82
N CYS A 308 -10.11 -15.35 9.97
CA CYS A 308 -9.29 -14.19 10.38
C CYS A 308 -10.13 -13.02 10.91
N ARG A 309 -11.35 -12.81 10.40
CA ARG A 309 -12.29 -11.80 10.91
C ARG A 309 -12.74 -12.09 12.33
N ALA A 310 -12.86 -13.36 12.70
CA ALA A 310 -13.28 -13.79 14.02
C ALA A 310 -12.17 -13.76 15.08
N LEU A 311 -10.92 -13.46 14.69
CA LEU A 311 -9.80 -13.38 15.63
C LEU A 311 -10.00 -12.27 16.67
N PRO A 312 -9.53 -12.46 17.92
CA PRO A 312 -9.66 -11.46 18.99
C PRO A 312 -9.05 -10.09 18.67
N CYS A 313 -8.02 -10.05 17.82
CA CYS A 313 -7.30 -8.84 17.41
C CYS A 313 -8.08 -7.91 16.46
N ARG A 314 -9.35 -8.22 16.15
CA ARG A 314 -10.26 -7.36 15.35
C ARG A 314 -9.64 -6.88 14.03
N CYS A 315 -9.33 -7.82 13.15
CA CYS A 315 -8.70 -7.50 11.88
C CYS A 315 -9.66 -6.85 10.87
N PHE A 316 -9.19 -5.82 10.18
CA PHE A 316 -9.67 -5.55 8.83
C PHE A 316 -9.22 -6.69 7.93
N VAL A 317 -10.14 -7.31 7.18
CA VAL A 317 -9.83 -8.44 6.30
C VAL A 317 -10.37 -8.21 4.90
N TYR A 318 -9.54 -8.47 3.90
CA TYR A 318 -9.88 -8.25 2.49
C TYR A 318 -9.23 -9.31 1.61
N VAL A 319 -9.99 -9.93 0.70
CA VAL A 319 -9.46 -10.84 -0.33
C VAL A 319 -9.35 -10.09 -1.64
N THR A 320 -8.23 -10.23 -2.30
CA THR A 320 -7.88 -9.54 -3.54
C THR A 320 -6.94 -10.38 -4.41
N ASP A 321 -6.54 -9.82 -5.56
CA ASP A 321 -5.57 -10.42 -6.47
C ASP A 321 -4.35 -9.50 -6.62
N LEU A 322 -3.28 -10.03 -7.23
CA LEU A 322 -2.15 -9.22 -7.64
C LEU A 322 -2.58 -8.22 -8.73
N TYR A 323 -2.09 -7.00 -8.62
CA TYR A 323 -2.20 -5.99 -9.67
C TYR A 323 -1.01 -6.13 -10.62
N ARG A 324 -1.30 -6.24 -11.90
CA ARG A 324 -0.32 -6.45 -12.98
C ARG A 324 -0.27 -5.26 -13.91
#